data_fa589e095c1613246e9415233bb4257b
#
_entry.id   fa589e095c1613246e9415233bb4257b
#
_cell.length_a   1.000
_cell.length_b   1.000
_cell.length_c   1.000
_cell.angle_alpha   90.00
_cell.angle_beta   90.00
_cell.angle_gamma   90.00
#
_symmetry.space_group_name_H-M   'P 1'
#
loop_
_entity.id
_entity.type
_entity.pdbx_description
1 polymer ?
#
loop_
_entity_poly.entity_id
_entity_poly.type
_entity_poly.pdbx_seq_one_letter_code
_entity_poly.pdbx_strand_id
1 'polypeptide(L)'
;KEVTNGQALYVLPGEYTLTLEGKNKAEIEVKQTIATLNAQAQKAYNINCDLSLPVLELPAQAAGRVWATHLYLETVITKVNGVTSNTPSGLIYEIKTQDSEWEKREIETLHEKKVISNLSAKTAYQLRARVGDIVSNEITITTEEKNNVGNHNFEEWTQLSKHFSGGSVITGGKYDFDRIYHEPYITNNQWWISNNNETVKNPETGSNLAMKCFPTTDKVTGRNGGYAALIRGLSLNKYNSDTNLGMQGGKINGNLSISKHPFESRPNSIKFYYQYYPIGSNIFQFSVEIADAQNVPIATGKYEGQKTSSNTNVFTPISIDLVYTDYEKPAAFISISFSSSATNDFECERQTVTIGGEGSYKIWTGSSLIIDDIELIYE
;
A
#
# COMPACT_ATOMS: atom_id res chain seq x y z
N LYS A 1 -16.41 -8.06 -54.49
CA LYS A 1 -17.12 -9.22 -55.01
C LYS A 1 -16.56 -10.45 -54.31
N GLU A 2 -17.40 -11.22 -53.66
CA GLU A 2 -17.01 -12.46 -52.99
C GLU A 2 -16.69 -13.56 -54.00
N VAL A 3 -15.64 -14.32 -53.75
CA VAL A 3 -15.19 -15.46 -54.54
C VAL A 3 -14.87 -16.60 -53.59
N THR A 4 -15.40 -17.78 -53.87
CA THR A 4 -15.07 -18.99 -53.10
C THR A 4 -13.85 -19.69 -53.70
N ASN A 5 -13.16 -20.50 -52.85
CA ASN A 5 -11.98 -21.25 -53.31
C ASN A 5 -12.27 -22.09 -54.55
N GLY A 6 -11.40 -22.01 -55.55
CA GLY A 6 -11.54 -22.73 -56.81
C GLY A 6 -12.42 -22.04 -57.86
N GLN A 7 -13.00 -20.88 -57.60
CA GLN A 7 -13.80 -20.13 -58.58
C GLN A 7 -12.93 -19.16 -59.35
N ALA A 8 -13.19 -19.09 -60.69
CA ALA A 8 -12.62 -18.07 -61.55
C ALA A 8 -13.43 -16.76 -61.43
N LEU A 9 -12.77 -15.67 -61.28
CA LEU A 9 -13.35 -14.32 -61.26
C LEU A 9 -12.87 -13.57 -62.50
N TYR A 10 -13.81 -13.16 -63.37
CA TYR A 10 -13.51 -12.33 -64.53
C TYR A 10 -13.54 -10.85 -64.11
N VAL A 11 -12.43 -10.14 -64.33
CA VAL A 11 -12.27 -8.72 -63.99
C VAL A 11 -11.80 -7.94 -65.24
N LEU A 12 -12.12 -6.66 -65.25
CA LEU A 12 -11.57 -5.74 -66.27
C LEU A 12 -10.07 -5.51 -66.03
N PRO A 13 -9.31 -5.08 -67.05
CA PRO A 13 -7.94 -4.61 -66.78
C PRO A 13 -7.93 -3.52 -65.75
N GLY A 14 -6.99 -3.60 -64.77
CA GLY A 14 -6.85 -2.65 -63.67
C GLY A 14 -6.14 -3.23 -62.46
N GLU A 15 -5.95 -2.42 -61.46
CA GLU A 15 -5.33 -2.81 -60.18
C GLU A 15 -6.38 -3.32 -59.21
N TYR A 16 -6.09 -4.46 -58.61
CA TYR A 16 -6.96 -5.12 -57.63
C TYR A 16 -6.17 -5.55 -56.40
N THR A 17 -6.75 -5.30 -55.24
CA THR A 17 -6.29 -5.87 -53.96
C THR A 17 -7.22 -7.00 -53.57
N LEU A 18 -6.70 -8.20 -53.42
CA LEU A 18 -7.43 -9.35 -52.92
C LEU A 18 -7.24 -9.48 -51.42
N THR A 19 -8.35 -9.49 -50.72
CA THR A 19 -8.38 -9.65 -49.28
C THR A 19 -9.21 -10.86 -48.92
N LEU A 20 -8.67 -11.73 -48.08
CA LEU A 20 -9.42 -12.81 -47.46
C LEU A 20 -10.01 -12.29 -46.13
N GLU A 21 -11.31 -12.50 -45.98
CA GLU A 21 -12.03 -12.19 -44.74
C GLU A 21 -12.87 -13.41 -44.34
N GLY A 22 -12.86 -13.75 -43.05
CA GLY A 22 -13.64 -14.85 -42.52
C GLY A 22 -13.30 -15.17 -41.07
N LYS A 23 -13.90 -16.25 -40.57
CA LYS A 23 -13.59 -16.80 -39.25
C LYS A 23 -13.01 -18.20 -39.41
N ASN A 24 -12.02 -18.51 -38.61
CA ASN A 24 -11.52 -19.88 -38.55
C ASN A 24 -12.42 -20.75 -37.63
N LYS A 25 -12.09 -22.06 -37.49
CA LYS A 25 -12.84 -22.99 -36.62
C LYS A 25 -12.91 -22.58 -35.16
N ALA A 26 -12.01 -21.71 -34.70
CA ALA A 26 -11.98 -21.16 -33.34
C ALA A 26 -12.70 -19.81 -33.24
N GLU A 27 -13.53 -19.43 -34.21
CA GLU A 27 -14.28 -18.16 -34.28
C GLU A 27 -13.39 -16.89 -34.31
N ILE A 28 -12.08 -17.06 -34.60
CA ILE A 28 -11.14 -15.94 -34.73
C ILE A 28 -11.33 -15.31 -36.10
N GLU A 29 -11.58 -14.01 -36.12
CA GLU A 29 -11.65 -13.25 -37.37
C GLU A 29 -10.29 -13.19 -38.05
N VAL A 30 -10.28 -13.51 -39.34
CA VAL A 30 -9.11 -13.46 -40.21
C VAL A 30 -9.37 -12.45 -41.31
N LYS A 31 -8.49 -11.45 -41.40
CA LYS A 31 -8.48 -10.49 -42.52
C LYS A 31 -7.06 -10.33 -43.01
N GLN A 32 -6.81 -10.76 -44.24
CA GLN A 32 -5.48 -10.77 -44.80
C GLN A 32 -5.51 -10.30 -46.27
N THR A 33 -4.65 -9.34 -46.61
CA THR A 33 -4.37 -9.04 -48.03
C THR A 33 -3.46 -10.12 -48.59
N ILE A 34 -3.95 -10.87 -49.54
CA ILE A 34 -3.26 -12.05 -50.14
C ILE A 34 -2.51 -11.73 -51.40
N ALA A 35 -2.96 -10.73 -52.16
CA ALA A 35 -2.27 -10.29 -53.36
C ALA A 35 -2.68 -8.86 -53.78
N THR A 36 -1.77 -8.14 -54.39
CA THR A 36 -2.09 -6.98 -55.25
C THR A 36 -1.80 -7.36 -56.66
N LEU A 37 -2.78 -7.22 -57.52
CA LEU A 37 -2.74 -7.69 -58.91
C LEU A 37 -3.03 -6.56 -59.87
N ASN A 38 -2.14 -6.34 -60.84
CA ASN A 38 -2.43 -5.49 -62.01
C ASN A 38 -2.92 -6.39 -63.15
N ALA A 39 -4.25 -6.53 -63.23
CA ALA A 39 -4.90 -7.40 -64.22
C ALA A 39 -4.79 -6.79 -65.62
N GLN A 40 -4.31 -7.58 -66.54
CA GLN A 40 -4.21 -7.22 -67.95
C GLN A 40 -5.28 -7.95 -68.77
N ALA A 41 -5.67 -7.37 -69.90
CA ALA A 41 -6.63 -7.99 -70.84
C ALA A 41 -6.15 -9.35 -71.29
N GLN A 42 -7.06 -10.33 -71.37
CA GLN A 42 -6.84 -11.69 -71.90
C GLN A 42 -5.75 -12.50 -71.15
N LYS A 43 -5.40 -12.13 -69.87
CA LYS A 43 -4.51 -12.91 -69.03
C LYS A 43 -5.26 -13.59 -67.89
N ALA A 44 -4.85 -14.82 -67.59
CA ALA A 44 -5.28 -15.57 -66.43
C ALA A 44 -4.21 -15.52 -65.37
N TYR A 45 -4.60 -15.34 -64.11
CA TYR A 45 -3.73 -15.30 -62.95
C TYR A 45 -4.17 -16.38 -61.97
N ASN A 46 -3.26 -17.25 -61.57
CA ASN A 46 -3.45 -18.18 -60.46
C ASN A 46 -2.90 -17.55 -59.17
N ILE A 47 -3.75 -17.33 -58.22
CA ILE A 47 -3.37 -16.77 -56.92
C ILE A 47 -3.49 -17.87 -55.87
N ASN A 48 -2.35 -18.33 -55.38
CA ASN A 48 -2.29 -19.28 -54.31
C ASN A 48 -2.21 -18.50 -52.99
N CYS A 49 -3.11 -18.80 -52.05
CA CYS A 49 -3.09 -18.28 -50.70
C CYS A 49 -2.52 -19.34 -49.80
N ASP A 50 -1.47 -19.00 -49.10
CA ASP A 50 -1.03 -19.76 -47.94
C ASP A 50 -1.64 -19.09 -46.68
N LEU A 51 -2.67 -19.75 -46.12
CA LEU A 51 -3.36 -19.26 -44.94
C LEU A 51 -2.58 -19.71 -43.71
N SER A 52 -1.78 -18.82 -43.17
CA SER A 52 -1.17 -19.04 -41.88
C SER A 52 -2.26 -19.06 -40.80
N LEU A 53 -2.15 -20.02 -39.86
CA LEU A 53 -3.03 -20.07 -38.70
C LEU A 53 -2.86 -18.78 -37.88
N PRO A 54 -3.93 -18.23 -37.30
CA PRO A 54 -3.82 -17.10 -36.42
C PRO A 54 -2.94 -17.45 -35.20
N VAL A 55 -2.07 -16.53 -34.81
CA VAL A 55 -1.20 -16.67 -33.68
C VAL A 55 -1.79 -15.85 -32.52
N LEU A 56 -2.05 -16.53 -31.39
CA LEU A 56 -2.34 -15.83 -30.13
C LEU A 56 -1.02 -15.37 -29.49
N GLU A 57 -0.92 -14.11 -29.18
CA GLU A 57 0.22 -13.57 -28.45
C GLU A 57 -0.26 -13.03 -27.12
N LEU A 58 0.24 -13.63 -26.02
CA LEU A 58 0.05 -13.12 -24.66
C LEU A 58 1.22 -12.23 -24.34
N PRO A 59 1.02 -10.91 -24.13
CA PRO A 59 2.09 -10.01 -23.78
C PRO A 59 2.62 -10.30 -22.38
N ALA A 60 3.91 -9.99 -22.15
CA ALA A 60 4.48 -10.02 -20.82
C ALA A 60 3.70 -9.07 -19.91
N GLN A 61 3.33 -9.55 -18.72
CA GLN A 61 2.62 -8.72 -17.75
C GLN A 61 3.62 -7.82 -17.01
N ALA A 62 3.32 -6.54 -16.93
CA ALA A 62 4.13 -5.61 -16.15
C ALA A 62 4.08 -6.01 -14.66
N ALA A 63 5.20 -5.85 -13.94
CA ALA A 63 5.30 -6.23 -12.53
C ALA A 63 4.21 -5.58 -11.67
N GLY A 64 3.86 -4.32 -11.93
CA GLY A 64 2.81 -3.62 -11.22
C GLY A 64 1.39 -4.18 -11.42
N ARG A 65 1.16 -5.04 -12.41
CA ARG A 65 -0.12 -5.72 -12.62
C ARG A 65 -0.27 -6.98 -11.78
N VAL A 66 0.82 -7.50 -11.22
CA VAL A 66 0.86 -8.74 -10.44
C VAL A 66 0.83 -8.40 -8.96
N TRP A 67 -0.28 -8.65 -8.29
CA TRP A 67 -0.49 -8.43 -6.86
C TRP A 67 -0.26 -9.71 -6.06
N ALA A 68 -0.38 -9.65 -4.74
CA ALA A 68 -0.19 -10.82 -3.89
C ALA A 68 -1.24 -11.93 -4.11
N THR A 69 -2.46 -11.56 -4.51
CA THR A 69 -3.62 -12.47 -4.60
C THR A 69 -4.28 -12.49 -5.97
N HIS A 70 -3.89 -11.59 -6.87
CA HIS A 70 -4.52 -11.45 -8.18
C HIS A 70 -3.59 -10.83 -9.23
N LEU A 71 -4.00 -10.95 -10.49
CA LEU A 71 -3.31 -10.38 -11.65
C LEU A 71 -4.28 -9.56 -12.48
N TYR A 72 -4.01 -8.29 -12.73
CA TYR A 72 -4.67 -7.48 -13.73
C TYR A 72 -4.15 -7.84 -15.13
N LEU A 73 -5.01 -8.45 -15.95
CA LEU A 73 -4.62 -8.95 -17.27
C LEU A 73 -4.45 -7.83 -18.28
N GLU A 74 -3.39 -7.89 -19.03
CA GLU A 74 -3.27 -7.14 -20.27
C GLU A 74 -4.03 -7.85 -21.40
N THR A 75 -4.47 -7.07 -22.39
CA THR A 75 -5.26 -7.58 -23.48
C THR A 75 -4.45 -8.56 -24.34
N VAL A 76 -5.01 -9.72 -24.61
CA VAL A 76 -4.47 -10.68 -25.61
C VAL A 76 -4.63 -10.10 -27.00
N ILE A 77 -3.57 -10.10 -27.77
CA ILE A 77 -3.54 -9.62 -29.14
C ILE A 77 -3.41 -10.82 -30.07
N THR A 78 -4.36 -10.98 -30.99
CA THR A 78 -4.27 -11.97 -32.06
C THR A 78 -3.51 -11.36 -33.23
N LYS A 79 -2.47 -12.04 -33.71
CA LYS A 79 -1.74 -11.67 -34.93
C LYS A 79 -1.98 -12.71 -36.00
N VAL A 80 -2.32 -12.25 -37.21
CA VAL A 80 -2.40 -13.05 -38.42
C VAL A 80 -1.46 -12.44 -39.44
N ASN A 81 -0.41 -13.15 -39.85
CA ASN A 81 0.65 -12.65 -40.72
C ASN A 81 1.21 -11.27 -40.30
N GLY A 82 1.41 -11.08 -38.98
CA GLY A 82 1.91 -9.85 -38.43
C GLY A 82 0.90 -8.71 -38.28
N VAL A 83 -0.34 -8.88 -38.70
CA VAL A 83 -1.41 -7.89 -38.55
C VAL A 83 -2.18 -8.16 -37.27
N THR A 84 -2.29 -7.13 -36.43
CA THR A 84 -3.04 -7.19 -35.15
C THR A 84 -4.54 -7.25 -35.43
N SER A 85 -5.25 -8.17 -34.80
CA SER A 85 -6.70 -8.33 -34.79
C SER A 85 -7.30 -8.06 -33.44
N ASN A 86 -8.63 -7.99 -33.34
CA ASN A 86 -9.34 -7.84 -32.07
C ASN A 86 -9.19 -9.07 -31.17
N THR A 87 -9.38 -8.89 -29.85
CA THR A 87 -9.43 -10.02 -28.91
C THR A 87 -10.48 -11.03 -29.34
N PRO A 88 -10.11 -12.32 -29.54
CA PRO A 88 -11.03 -13.32 -30.02
C PRO A 88 -12.14 -13.65 -29.02
N SER A 89 -13.31 -14.04 -29.52
CA SER A 89 -14.37 -14.61 -28.70
C SER A 89 -13.97 -16.00 -28.19
N GLY A 90 -14.46 -16.38 -27.02
CA GLY A 90 -14.16 -17.69 -26.40
C GLY A 90 -12.74 -17.84 -25.88
N LEU A 91 -12.06 -16.72 -25.60
CA LEU A 91 -10.73 -16.71 -25.02
C LEU A 91 -10.77 -17.28 -23.58
N ILE A 92 -9.89 -18.24 -23.31
CA ILE A 92 -9.69 -18.89 -22.01
C ILE A 92 -8.27 -18.60 -21.55
N TYR A 93 -8.09 -18.27 -20.30
CA TYR A 93 -6.79 -18.21 -19.65
C TYR A 93 -6.54 -19.48 -18.83
N GLU A 94 -5.34 -20.01 -18.94
CA GLU A 94 -4.89 -21.17 -18.18
C GLU A 94 -3.65 -20.79 -17.39
N ILE A 95 -3.59 -21.27 -16.14
CA ILE A 95 -2.49 -21.00 -15.21
C ILE A 95 -2.02 -22.29 -14.57
N LYS A 96 -0.74 -22.38 -14.24
CA LYS A 96 -0.17 -23.46 -13.44
C LYS A 96 1.01 -22.99 -12.62
N THR A 97 1.33 -23.69 -11.53
CA THR A 97 2.62 -23.66 -10.86
C THR A 97 3.59 -24.63 -11.53
N GLN A 98 4.85 -24.64 -11.13
CA GLN A 98 5.87 -25.54 -11.71
C GLN A 98 5.46 -27.01 -11.63
N ASP A 99 4.81 -27.42 -10.54
CA ASP A 99 4.51 -28.83 -10.22
C ASP A 99 3.03 -29.18 -10.42
N SER A 100 2.24 -28.31 -11.07
CA SER A 100 0.80 -28.55 -11.31
C SER A 100 0.46 -28.64 -12.79
N GLU A 101 -0.69 -29.20 -13.09
CA GLU A 101 -1.29 -29.20 -14.41
C GLU A 101 -1.93 -27.84 -14.76
N TRP A 102 -2.20 -27.62 -16.03
CA TRP A 102 -2.87 -26.41 -16.49
C TRP A 102 -4.32 -26.37 -16.00
N GLU A 103 -4.65 -25.30 -15.26
CA GLU A 103 -6.00 -25.00 -14.79
C GLU A 103 -6.61 -23.83 -15.56
N LYS A 104 -7.84 -24.01 -16.03
CA LYS A 104 -8.63 -22.90 -16.54
C LYS A 104 -8.97 -21.93 -15.41
N ARG A 105 -8.77 -20.64 -15.64
CA ARG A 105 -9.18 -19.58 -14.72
C ARG A 105 -10.35 -18.79 -15.28
N GLU A 106 -11.30 -18.52 -14.40
CA GLU A 106 -12.38 -17.58 -14.66
C GLU A 106 -11.83 -16.16 -14.58
N ILE A 107 -12.34 -15.30 -15.48
CA ILE A 107 -11.94 -13.90 -15.55
C ILE A 107 -13.02 -13.07 -14.89
N GLU A 108 -12.66 -12.43 -13.80
CA GLU A 108 -13.50 -11.48 -13.08
C GLU A 108 -13.25 -10.06 -13.61
N THR A 109 -14.09 -9.12 -13.16
CA THR A 109 -13.89 -7.69 -13.41
C THR A 109 -13.73 -6.99 -12.07
N LEU A 110 -12.57 -6.38 -11.86
CA LEU A 110 -12.24 -5.58 -10.69
C LEU A 110 -11.70 -4.23 -11.16
N HIS A 111 -12.25 -3.12 -10.66
CA HIS A 111 -11.88 -1.75 -11.06
C HIS A 111 -11.89 -1.56 -12.60
N GLU A 112 -12.95 -2.07 -13.25
CA GLU A 112 -13.13 -2.03 -14.73
C GLU A 112 -12.06 -2.80 -15.55
N LYS A 113 -11.22 -3.57 -14.88
CA LYS A 113 -10.16 -4.37 -15.50
C LYS A 113 -10.43 -5.87 -15.36
N LYS A 114 -9.93 -6.64 -16.33
CA LYS A 114 -9.98 -8.11 -16.26
C LYS A 114 -8.95 -8.61 -15.27
N VAL A 115 -9.35 -9.55 -14.40
CA VAL A 115 -8.54 -10.04 -13.28
C VAL A 115 -8.60 -11.56 -13.21
N ILE A 116 -7.46 -12.18 -12.92
CA ILE A 116 -7.36 -13.54 -12.39
C ILE A 116 -7.15 -13.43 -10.88
N SER A 117 -8.11 -13.90 -10.10
CA SER A 117 -8.10 -13.85 -8.63
C SER A 117 -7.69 -15.19 -8.01
N ASN A 118 -7.64 -15.23 -6.66
CA ASN A 118 -7.32 -16.41 -5.86
C ASN A 118 -5.93 -17.00 -6.16
N LEU A 119 -4.94 -16.15 -6.36
CA LEU A 119 -3.54 -16.54 -6.45
C LEU A 119 -2.92 -16.62 -5.05
N SER A 120 -1.95 -17.52 -4.90
CA SER A 120 -1.13 -17.60 -3.69
C SER A 120 -0.03 -16.54 -3.75
N ALA A 121 0.24 -15.88 -2.63
CA ALA A 121 1.31 -14.91 -2.54
C ALA A 121 2.70 -15.57 -2.69
N LYS A 122 3.69 -14.79 -3.14
CA LYS A 122 5.10 -15.21 -3.33
C LYS A 122 5.24 -16.49 -4.17
N THR A 123 4.38 -16.64 -5.19
CA THR A 123 4.29 -17.86 -5.98
C THR A 123 4.53 -17.56 -7.46
N ALA A 124 5.40 -18.33 -8.09
CA ALA A 124 5.64 -18.27 -9.53
C ALA A 124 4.57 -19.10 -10.26
N TYR A 125 3.94 -18.47 -11.26
CA TYR A 125 2.94 -19.07 -12.13
C TYR A 125 3.38 -18.97 -13.57
N GLN A 126 3.07 -19.99 -14.36
CA GLN A 126 3.03 -19.93 -15.82
C GLN A 126 1.60 -19.61 -16.25
N LEU A 127 1.45 -18.70 -17.20
CA LEU A 127 0.17 -18.24 -17.76
C LEU A 127 0.20 -18.36 -19.26
N ARG A 128 -0.90 -18.84 -19.86
CA ARG A 128 -1.14 -18.84 -21.29
C ARG A 128 -2.60 -18.56 -21.60
N ALA A 129 -2.87 -18.22 -22.86
CA ALA A 129 -4.21 -18.04 -23.38
C ALA A 129 -4.54 -19.09 -24.43
N ARG A 130 -5.83 -19.46 -24.57
CA ARG A 130 -6.31 -20.46 -25.53
C ARG A 130 -7.62 -20.02 -26.16
N VAL A 131 -7.76 -20.30 -27.46
CA VAL A 131 -9.04 -20.24 -28.15
C VAL A 131 -9.17 -21.53 -28.99
N GLY A 132 -10.08 -22.43 -28.63
CA GLY A 132 -10.14 -23.76 -29.19
C GLY A 132 -8.83 -24.49 -29.06
N ASP A 133 -8.24 -24.92 -30.18
CA ASP A 133 -6.94 -25.63 -30.23
C ASP A 133 -5.72 -24.69 -30.33
N ILE A 134 -5.95 -23.39 -30.49
CA ILE A 134 -4.87 -22.40 -30.61
C ILE A 134 -4.45 -21.96 -29.23
N VAL A 135 -3.16 -22.11 -28.93
CA VAL A 135 -2.54 -21.74 -27.65
C VAL A 135 -1.52 -20.61 -27.86
N SER A 136 -1.50 -19.64 -27.00
CA SER A 136 -0.50 -18.55 -26.99
C SER A 136 0.89 -19.04 -26.57
N ASN A 137 1.86 -18.13 -26.65
CA ASN A 137 3.10 -18.25 -25.87
C ASN A 137 2.77 -18.32 -24.37
N GLU A 138 3.68 -18.94 -23.62
CA GLU A 138 3.64 -18.99 -22.16
C GLU A 138 4.47 -17.84 -21.57
N ILE A 139 3.95 -17.21 -20.51
CA ILE A 139 4.68 -16.20 -19.74
C ILE A 139 4.75 -16.63 -18.29
N THR A 140 5.79 -16.17 -17.57
CA THR A 140 5.94 -16.38 -16.14
C THR A 140 5.64 -15.10 -15.39
N ILE A 141 4.83 -15.18 -14.33
CA ILE A 141 4.57 -14.12 -13.36
C ILE A 141 4.93 -14.63 -11.96
N THR A 142 5.31 -13.73 -11.06
CA THR A 142 5.50 -14.03 -9.64
C THR A 142 4.68 -13.06 -8.83
N THR A 143 3.77 -13.57 -7.99
CA THR A 143 2.94 -12.76 -7.11
C THR A 143 3.75 -12.10 -6.00
N GLU A 144 3.32 -10.93 -5.54
CA GLU A 144 3.92 -10.23 -4.41
C GLU A 144 3.85 -11.06 -3.12
N GLU A 145 4.73 -10.76 -2.18
CA GLU A 145 4.65 -11.28 -0.82
C GLU A 145 3.61 -10.50 -0.02
N LYS A 146 2.98 -11.12 0.97
CA LYS A 146 2.12 -10.46 1.96
C LYS A 146 2.99 -10.01 3.13
N ASN A 147 3.59 -8.83 3.03
CA ASN A 147 4.42 -8.28 4.09
C ASN A 147 3.58 -7.53 5.13
N ASN A 148 4.08 -7.44 6.35
CA ASN A 148 3.56 -6.53 7.37
C ASN A 148 4.66 -5.53 7.76
N VAL A 149 4.30 -4.48 8.49
CA VAL A 149 5.27 -3.54 9.02
C VAL A 149 6.05 -4.15 10.19
N GLY A 150 7.29 -3.74 10.38
CA GLY A 150 8.08 -4.22 11.52
C GLY A 150 7.54 -3.71 12.85
N ASN A 151 7.69 -4.51 13.90
CA ASN A 151 7.15 -4.26 15.23
C ASN A 151 5.66 -3.87 15.23
N HIS A 152 4.87 -4.55 14.40
CA HIS A 152 3.45 -4.28 14.17
C HIS A 152 2.57 -4.53 15.41
N ASN A 153 3.05 -5.33 16.35
CA ASN A 153 2.40 -5.69 17.60
C ASN A 153 3.01 -4.96 18.82
N PHE A 154 3.93 -4.03 18.61
CA PHE A 154 4.60 -3.23 19.64
C PHE A 154 5.23 -4.02 20.79
N GLU A 155 5.72 -5.22 20.57
CA GLU A 155 6.42 -6.00 21.58
C GLU A 155 7.92 -5.66 21.68
N GLU A 156 8.48 -5.00 20.67
CA GLU A 156 9.90 -4.65 20.61
C GLU A 156 10.14 -3.20 21.04
N TRP A 157 10.87 -3.03 22.16
CA TRP A 157 11.17 -1.72 22.71
C TRP A 157 12.62 -1.59 23.12
N THR A 158 13.22 -0.44 22.83
CA THR A 158 14.52 -0.05 23.36
C THR A 158 14.34 0.90 24.53
N GLN A 159 14.91 0.54 25.69
CA GLN A 159 15.00 1.45 26.84
C GLN A 159 16.19 2.38 26.65
N LEU A 160 15.93 3.68 26.76
CA LEU A 160 16.92 4.74 26.68
C LEU A 160 16.96 5.51 28.01
N SER A 161 18.09 6.11 28.30
CA SER A 161 18.28 7.02 29.43
C SER A 161 18.86 8.34 28.94
N LYS A 162 18.33 9.45 29.45
CA LYS A 162 18.84 10.80 29.19
C LYS A 162 19.14 11.49 30.53
N HIS A 163 20.39 11.90 30.69
CA HIS A 163 20.84 12.66 31.86
C HIS A 163 20.46 14.14 31.75
N PHE A 164 19.86 14.67 32.82
CA PHE A 164 19.47 16.07 32.95
C PHE A 164 20.14 16.68 34.16
N SER A 165 20.95 17.73 33.97
CA SER A 165 21.59 18.46 35.02
C SER A 165 21.55 19.97 34.79
N GLY A 166 21.45 20.77 35.84
CA GLY A 166 21.46 22.22 35.70
C GLY A 166 20.90 22.93 36.95
N GLY A 167 20.63 24.22 36.81
CA GLY A 167 20.02 25.05 37.83
C GLY A 167 18.76 25.75 37.30
N SER A 168 17.73 25.86 38.12
CA SER A 168 16.58 26.68 37.83
C SER A 168 16.87 28.14 38.10
N VAL A 169 16.79 28.99 37.09
CA VAL A 169 16.99 30.44 37.22
C VAL A 169 15.87 31.08 38.05
N ILE A 170 14.71 30.44 38.15
CA ILE A 170 13.54 30.97 38.86
C ILE A 170 13.49 30.53 40.31
N THR A 171 13.84 29.28 40.60
CA THR A 171 13.73 28.72 41.96
C THR A 171 15.07 28.57 42.67
N GLY A 172 16.20 28.81 42.01
CA GLY A 172 17.55 28.62 42.53
C GLY A 172 17.93 27.16 42.84
N GLY A 173 17.04 26.22 42.49
CA GLY A 173 17.27 24.79 42.75
C GLY A 173 18.16 24.17 41.66
N LYS A 174 19.07 23.31 42.09
CA LYS A 174 19.82 22.42 41.19
C LYS A 174 19.02 21.16 40.94
N TYR A 175 19.09 20.65 39.72
CA TYR A 175 18.54 19.33 39.35
C TYR A 175 19.64 18.47 38.74
N ASP A 176 19.56 17.19 39.04
CA ASP A 176 20.51 16.19 38.56
C ASP A 176 19.77 14.83 38.61
N PHE A 177 19.30 14.37 37.47
CA PHE A 177 18.56 13.11 37.37
C PHE A 177 18.62 12.51 35.98
N ASP A 178 18.41 11.21 35.89
CA ASP A 178 18.22 10.49 34.63
C ASP A 178 16.72 10.33 34.35
N ARG A 179 16.35 10.49 33.06
CA ARG A 179 15.02 10.14 32.57
C ARG A 179 15.13 8.87 31.77
N ILE A 180 14.50 7.79 32.26
CA ILE A 180 14.29 6.57 31.49
C ILE A 180 13.04 6.74 30.61
N TYR A 181 13.12 6.32 29.37
CA TYR A 181 12.01 6.31 28.42
C TYR A 181 12.20 5.19 27.40
N HIS A 182 11.17 4.90 26.59
CA HIS A 182 11.18 3.79 25.66
C HIS A 182 10.89 4.27 24.23
N GLU A 183 11.57 3.62 23.27
CA GLU A 183 11.33 3.80 21.84
C GLU A 183 10.84 2.49 21.23
N PRO A 184 9.84 2.50 20.32
CA PRO A 184 9.19 1.31 19.78
C PRO A 184 10.01 0.66 18.65
N TYR A 185 11.28 0.38 18.93
CA TYR A 185 12.18 -0.33 18.03
C TYR A 185 13.28 -1.08 18.79
N ILE A 186 13.94 -2.00 18.13
CA ILE A 186 15.19 -2.62 18.56
C ILE A 186 16.31 -2.28 17.57
N THR A 187 17.55 -2.48 17.99
CA THR A 187 18.73 -2.26 17.14
C THR A 187 18.59 -3.05 15.83
N ASN A 188 18.81 -2.40 14.69
CA ASN A 188 18.67 -2.92 13.32
C ASN A 188 17.22 -3.19 12.83
N ASN A 189 16.19 -2.83 13.60
CA ASN A 189 14.78 -2.93 13.17
C ASN A 189 14.04 -1.65 13.57
N GLN A 190 14.45 -0.52 12.99
CA GLN A 190 13.89 0.79 13.30
C GLN A 190 12.85 1.21 12.26
N TRP A 191 11.63 0.72 12.42
CA TRP A 191 10.50 1.12 11.59
C TRP A 191 9.84 2.40 12.10
N TRP A 192 9.61 2.47 13.41
CA TRP A 192 8.83 3.52 14.04
C TRP A 192 9.70 4.68 14.53
N ILE A 193 9.20 5.89 14.32
CA ILE A 193 9.80 7.16 14.76
C ILE A 193 8.79 7.87 15.66
N SER A 194 9.20 8.23 16.87
CA SER A 194 8.41 9.02 17.82
C SER A 194 8.87 10.49 17.86
N ASN A 195 8.11 11.34 18.56
CA ASN A 195 8.53 12.71 18.87
C ASN A 195 9.34 12.82 20.19
N ASN A 196 9.81 11.70 20.76
CA ASN A 196 10.53 11.73 22.02
C ASN A 196 11.82 12.56 21.95
N ASN A 197 12.52 12.57 20.81
CA ASN A 197 13.70 13.40 20.59
C ASN A 197 13.44 14.91 20.72
N GLU A 198 12.19 15.35 20.52
CA GLU A 198 11.79 16.76 20.70
C GLU A 198 11.42 17.10 22.14
N THR A 199 11.04 16.12 22.93
CA THR A 199 10.51 16.29 24.28
C THR A 199 11.41 15.74 25.37
N VAL A 200 12.35 14.84 25.06
CA VAL A 200 13.37 14.30 25.98
C VAL A 200 14.74 14.81 25.55
N LYS A 201 14.94 16.11 25.64
CA LYS A 201 16.21 16.78 25.30
C LYS A 201 16.59 17.86 26.33
N ASN A 202 17.87 18.13 26.45
CA ASN A 202 18.34 19.23 27.28
C ASN A 202 17.72 20.54 26.80
N PRO A 203 17.18 21.36 27.69
CA PRO A 203 16.68 22.68 27.35
C PRO A 203 17.82 23.55 26.82
N GLU A 204 17.56 24.30 25.77
CA GLU A 204 18.41 25.39 25.37
C GLU A 204 18.42 26.47 26.49
N THR A 205 19.48 27.25 26.56
CA THR A 205 19.70 28.26 27.61
C THR A 205 18.44 29.10 27.86
N GLY A 206 18.01 29.15 29.11
CA GLY A 206 16.87 29.95 29.58
C GLY A 206 15.51 29.24 29.61
N SER A 207 15.43 28.00 29.21
CA SER A 207 14.18 27.25 29.27
C SER A 207 14.05 26.46 30.56
N ASN A 208 12.82 26.31 31.04
CA ASN A 208 12.54 25.51 32.23
C ASN A 208 12.67 24.02 31.89
N LEU A 209 13.63 23.36 32.54
CA LEU A 209 13.99 21.96 32.34
C LEU A 209 12.82 21.01 32.33
N ALA A 210 12.00 21.19 33.28
CA ALA A 210 10.93 20.27 33.58
C ALA A 210 9.91 20.10 32.48
N MET A 211 9.92 20.96 31.48
CA MET A 211 9.02 20.90 30.34
C MET A 211 9.53 20.00 29.21
N LYS A 212 10.82 19.65 29.20
CA LYS A 212 11.46 18.92 28.08
C LYS A 212 12.06 17.58 28.51
N CYS A 213 11.55 16.96 29.56
CA CYS A 213 12.06 15.67 30.03
C CYS A 213 11.01 14.55 30.04
N PHE A 214 9.91 14.74 29.33
CA PHE A 214 8.82 13.75 29.28
C PHE A 214 8.61 13.24 27.85
N PRO A 215 8.52 11.91 27.68
CA PRO A 215 8.28 11.33 26.37
C PRO A 215 6.82 11.52 25.92
N THR A 216 6.62 11.75 24.61
CA THR A 216 5.31 11.71 23.96
C THR A 216 4.85 10.29 23.67
N THR A 217 5.80 9.37 23.51
CA THR A 217 5.55 7.96 23.21
C THR A 217 6.21 7.09 24.28
N ASP A 218 5.48 6.11 24.78
CA ASP A 218 5.97 5.16 25.80
C ASP A 218 5.24 3.82 25.62
N LYS A 219 5.78 2.74 26.21
CA LYS A 219 5.12 1.45 26.25
C LYS A 219 4.12 1.37 27.40
N VAL A 220 3.00 0.74 27.12
CA VAL A 220 1.96 0.44 28.12
C VAL A 220 1.49 -1.00 27.96
N THR A 221 0.65 -1.49 28.85
CA THR A 221 0.05 -2.82 28.72
C THR A 221 -0.81 -2.90 27.46
N GLY A 222 -0.52 -3.88 26.62
CA GLY A 222 -1.21 -4.17 25.38
C GLY A 222 -2.48 -5.00 25.54
N ARG A 223 -3.14 -5.27 24.42
CA ARG A 223 -4.44 -5.95 24.33
C ARG A 223 -4.41 -7.38 24.90
N ASN A 224 -3.35 -8.11 24.66
CA ASN A 224 -3.21 -9.52 25.05
C ASN A 224 -2.24 -9.76 26.21
N GLY A 225 -1.96 -8.73 27.01
CA GLY A 225 -1.05 -8.79 28.16
C GLY A 225 0.43 -8.49 27.82
N GLY A 226 0.75 -8.25 26.55
CA GLY A 226 2.03 -7.75 26.08
C GLY A 226 2.12 -6.22 26.17
N TYR A 227 2.75 -5.59 25.18
CA TYR A 227 2.91 -4.14 25.12
C TYR A 227 2.10 -3.52 23.99
N ALA A 228 1.74 -2.25 24.16
CA ALA A 228 1.14 -1.38 23.17
C ALA A 228 1.86 -0.02 23.18
N ALA A 229 1.72 0.75 22.11
CA ALA A 229 2.29 2.08 22.01
C ALA A 229 1.30 3.14 22.52
N LEU A 230 1.67 3.85 23.60
CA LEU A 230 1.01 5.06 24.05
C LEU A 230 1.59 6.27 23.30
N ILE A 231 0.71 7.11 22.78
CA ILE A 231 1.04 8.37 22.11
C ILE A 231 0.24 9.48 22.77
N ARG A 232 0.88 10.55 23.25
CA ARG A 232 0.22 11.67 23.94
C ARG A 232 0.81 13.01 23.58
N GLY A 233 -0.02 14.04 23.50
CA GLY A 233 0.43 15.41 23.41
C GLY A 233 1.01 15.93 24.73
N LEU A 234 1.96 16.84 24.67
CA LEU A 234 2.52 17.52 25.84
C LEU A 234 2.37 19.04 25.70
N SER A 235 1.99 19.72 26.79
CA SER A 235 2.03 21.17 26.86
C SER A 235 3.27 21.61 27.63
N LEU A 236 4.11 22.36 26.96
CA LEU A 236 5.37 22.89 27.51
C LEU A 236 5.19 24.27 28.17
N ASN A 237 3.98 24.82 28.15
CA ASN A 237 3.69 26.15 28.72
C ASN A 237 3.23 26.13 30.16
N LYS A 238 2.72 24.98 30.65
CA LYS A 238 2.13 24.87 31.98
C LYS A 238 2.86 23.75 32.72
N TYR A 239 3.88 24.13 33.45
CA TYR A 239 4.67 23.19 34.21
C TYR A 239 4.22 23.19 35.68
N ASN A 240 3.86 22.04 36.22
CA ASN A 240 3.67 21.68 37.65
C ASN A 240 3.02 22.72 38.59
N SER A 241 2.63 23.88 38.13
CA SER A 241 1.92 24.89 38.94
C SER A 241 0.62 25.30 38.23
N ASP A 242 -0.37 25.66 39.03
CA ASP A 242 -1.64 26.21 38.51
C ASP A 242 -1.46 27.66 38.00
N THR A 243 -0.25 28.20 38.12
CA THR A 243 0.10 29.52 37.65
C THR A 243 0.80 29.45 36.28
N ASN A 244 0.30 30.24 35.35
CA ASN A 244 0.90 30.42 34.04
C ASN A 244 2.13 31.33 34.18
N LEU A 245 3.32 30.77 34.33
CA LEU A 245 4.57 31.52 34.57
C LEU A 245 5.12 32.22 33.31
N GLY A 246 4.29 32.42 32.28
CA GLY A 246 4.66 33.23 31.10
C GLY A 246 5.77 32.66 30.23
N MET A 247 6.16 31.40 30.42
CA MET A 247 7.17 30.76 29.57
C MET A 247 6.53 30.12 28.34
N GLN A 248 6.91 30.62 27.17
CA GLN A 248 6.42 30.14 25.89
C GLN A 248 7.15 28.85 25.47
N GLY A 249 6.67 27.71 25.93
CA GLY A 249 7.20 26.40 25.52
C GLY A 249 6.43 25.72 24.38
N GLY A 250 5.24 26.20 24.05
CA GLY A 250 4.39 25.58 23.03
C GLY A 250 3.75 24.25 23.45
N LYS A 251 3.06 23.65 22.52
CA LYS A 251 2.49 22.29 22.60
C LYS A 251 3.21 21.41 21.58
N ILE A 252 3.48 20.17 21.94
CA ILE A 252 4.02 19.15 21.04
C ILE A 252 3.00 18.03 20.97
N ASN A 253 2.44 17.83 19.79
CA ASN A 253 1.51 16.74 19.56
C ASN A 253 2.23 15.39 19.67
N GLY A 254 1.57 14.40 20.24
CA GLY A 254 2.06 13.03 20.20
C GLY A 254 1.95 12.50 18.78
N ASN A 255 3.06 12.01 18.26
CA ASN A 255 3.14 11.41 16.93
C ASN A 255 3.99 10.14 16.99
N LEU A 256 3.52 9.11 16.27
CA LEU A 256 4.27 7.89 16.02
C LEU A 256 4.13 7.55 14.54
N SER A 257 5.23 7.38 13.84
CA SER A 257 5.20 7.25 12.38
C SER A 257 6.24 6.28 11.81
N ILE A 258 5.90 5.73 10.64
CA ILE A 258 6.81 5.13 9.68
C ILE A 258 6.91 6.12 8.53
N SER A 259 8.12 6.48 8.12
CA SER A 259 8.34 7.45 7.06
C SER A 259 9.11 6.82 5.91
N LYS A 260 8.45 6.65 4.77
CA LYS A 260 9.02 6.14 3.52
C LYS A 260 9.93 4.92 3.71
N HIS A 261 9.44 3.97 4.50
CA HIS A 261 10.17 2.71 4.71
C HIS A 261 10.05 1.84 3.45
N PRO A 262 11.13 1.17 2.98
CA PRO A 262 11.04 0.24 1.85
C PRO A 262 9.97 -0.82 2.07
N PHE A 263 9.07 -0.96 1.08
CA PHE A 263 7.91 -1.84 1.19
C PHE A 263 7.36 -2.17 -0.20
N GLU A 264 7.39 -3.45 -0.58
CA GLU A 264 7.11 -3.91 -1.94
C GLU A 264 5.76 -4.65 -2.07
N SER A 265 4.84 -4.47 -1.11
CA SER A 265 3.53 -5.15 -1.12
C SER A 265 2.40 -4.14 -1.19
N ARG A 266 1.26 -4.58 -1.73
CA ARG A 266 0.05 -3.74 -1.90
C ARG A 266 -1.13 -4.32 -1.14
N PRO A 267 -1.29 -3.99 0.16
CA PRO A 267 -2.44 -4.41 0.95
C PRO A 267 -3.72 -3.69 0.49
N ASN A 268 -4.88 -4.34 0.66
CA ASN A 268 -6.19 -3.75 0.37
C ASN A 268 -6.66 -2.85 1.51
N SER A 269 -6.32 -3.20 2.74
CA SER A 269 -6.67 -2.42 3.93
C SER A 269 -5.65 -2.58 5.04
N ILE A 270 -5.71 -1.68 6.02
CA ILE A 270 -4.95 -1.74 7.27
C ILE A 270 -5.91 -1.82 8.44
N LYS A 271 -5.65 -2.74 9.35
CA LYS A 271 -6.40 -2.92 10.57
C LYS A 271 -5.49 -2.70 11.78
N PHE A 272 -6.01 -2.07 12.81
CA PHE A 272 -5.33 -1.95 14.11
C PHE A 272 -6.34 -1.87 15.24
N TYR A 273 -5.85 -2.02 16.48
CA TYR A 273 -6.64 -1.89 17.70
C TYR A 273 -6.20 -0.64 18.45
N TYR A 274 -7.17 0.12 18.99
CA TYR A 274 -6.85 1.35 19.70
C TYR A 274 -7.72 1.57 20.93
N GLN A 275 -7.19 2.38 21.86
CA GLN A 275 -7.93 3.07 22.91
C GLN A 275 -7.63 4.56 22.78
N TYR A 276 -8.64 5.42 22.96
CA TYR A 276 -8.45 6.85 22.88
C TYR A 276 -9.08 7.57 24.08
N TYR A 277 -8.30 8.42 24.71
CA TYR A 277 -8.66 9.23 25.87
C TYR A 277 -8.60 10.70 25.48
N PRO A 278 -9.68 11.27 24.93
CA PRO A 278 -9.69 12.65 24.48
C PRO A 278 -9.70 13.61 25.66
N ILE A 279 -9.04 14.76 25.50
CA ILE A 279 -9.18 15.94 26.33
C ILE A 279 -9.97 16.96 25.53
N GLY A 280 -11.08 17.46 26.10
CA GLY A 280 -12.00 18.35 25.42
C GLY A 280 -12.57 17.76 24.14
N SER A 281 -12.46 18.51 23.06
CA SER A 281 -12.97 18.14 21.73
C SER A 281 -11.91 17.51 20.81
N ASN A 282 -10.74 17.16 21.34
CA ASN A 282 -9.67 16.58 20.54
C ASN A 282 -10.10 15.24 19.90
N ILE A 283 -9.66 15.04 18.65
CA ILE A 283 -9.77 13.76 17.91
C ILE A 283 -8.37 13.32 17.50
N PHE A 284 -8.11 12.00 17.46
CA PHE A 284 -6.86 11.49 16.92
C PHE A 284 -6.92 11.36 15.40
N GLN A 285 -5.77 11.35 14.77
CA GLN A 285 -5.65 11.10 13.33
C GLN A 285 -4.76 9.90 13.04
N PHE A 286 -5.14 9.20 11.99
CA PHE A 286 -4.35 8.16 11.36
C PHE A 286 -4.26 8.42 9.86
N SER A 287 -3.10 8.15 9.27
CA SER A 287 -2.91 8.13 7.83
C SER A 287 -1.93 7.04 7.41
N VAL A 288 -2.17 6.48 6.23
CA VAL A 288 -1.27 5.53 5.57
C VAL A 288 -1.14 5.91 4.11
N GLU A 289 0.05 5.74 3.56
CA GLU A 289 0.39 5.99 2.17
C GLU A 289 1.29 4.87 1.65
N ILE A 290 0.95 4.32 0.48
CA ILE A 290 1.82 3.46 -0.31
C ILE A 290 2.30 4.28 -1.51
N ALA A 291 3.59 4.30 -1.76
CA ALA A 291 4.20 5.06 -2.85
C ALA A 291 5.04 4.17 -3.78
N ASP A 292 5.19 4.61 -5.04
CA ASP A 292 6.06 3.99 -6.04
C ASP A 292 7.55 4.35 -5.79
N ALA A 293 8.45 3.83 -6.64
CA ALA A 293 9.89 4.07 -6.55
C ALA A 293 10.30 5.54 -6.77
N GLN A 294 9.42 6.38 -7.32
CA GLN A 294 9.59 7.82 -7.47
C GLN A 294 9.01 8.62 -6.30
N ASN A 295 8.55 7.95 -5.23
CA ASN A 295 7.82 8.52 -4.10
C ASN A 295 6.51 9.21 -4.49
N VAL A 296 5.86 8.75 -5.56
CA VAL A 296 4.51 9.19 -5.93
C VAL A 296 3.50 8.28 -5.23
N PRO A 297 2.56 8.83 -4.46
CA PRO A 297 1.51 8.04 -3.82
C PRO A 297 0.68 7.26 -4.84
N ILE A 298 0.56 5.94 -4.63
CA ILE A 298 -0.30 5.05 -5.42
C ILE A 298 -1.53 4.58 -4.64
N ALA A 299 -1.47 4.62 -3.30
CA ALA A 299 -2.62 4.37 -2.45
C ALA A 299 -2.56 5.19 -1.16
N THR A 300 -3.72 5.54 -0.62
CA THR A 300 -3.85 6.26 0.65
C THR A 300 -5.03 5.75 1.47
N GLY A 301 -4.89 5.83 2.80
CA GLY A 301 -5.98 5.63 3.75
C GLY A 301 -5.89 6.66 4.88
N LYS A 302 -7.03 7.10 5.39
CA LYS A 302 -7.10 8.09 6.48
C LYS A 302 -8.25 7.77 7.42
N TYR A 303 -8.06 8.14 8.69
CA TYR A 303 -9.09 8.04 9.69
C TYR A 303 -8.94 9.14 10.74
N GLU A 304 -10.06 9.67 11.18
CA GLU A 304 -10.18 10.59 12.30
C GLU A 304 -11.08 9.97 13.36
N GLY A 305 -10.53 9.74 14.56
CA GLY A 305 -11.20 9.00 15.61
C GLY A 305 -11.56 9.85 16.81
N GLN A 306 -12.75 9.59 17.32
CA GLN A 306 -13.23 10.12 18.59
C GLN A 306 -13.11 9.06 19.68
N LYS A 307 -13.59 9.38 20.86
CA LYS A 307 -13.61 8.49 22.01
C LYS A 307 -14.22 7.13 21.65
N THR A 308 -13.45 6.10 21.93
CA THR A 308 -13.93 4.74 21.91
C THR A 308 -14.95 4.50 23.02
N SER A 309 -15.89 3.93 23.11
CA SER A 309 -16.92 3.54 24.08
C SER A 309 -16.76 4.07 25.53
N SER A 310 -17.77 3.93 26.33
CA SER A 310 -17.79 4.26 27.76
C SER A 310 -16.85 3.38 28.63
N ASN A 311 -16.37 2.26 28.09
CA ASN A 311 -15.39 1.39 28.76
C ASN A 311 -14.00 1.63 28.20
N THR A 312 -13.22 2.46 28.89
CA THR A 312 -11.91 2.94 28.47
C THR A 312 -10.81 1.89 28.45
N ASN A 313 -11.04 0.69 28.99
CA ASN A 313 -10.04 -0.39 29.02
C ASN A 313 -10.20 -1.42 27.91
N VAL A 314 -11.10 -1.17 26.94
CA VAL A 314 -11.34 -2.08 25.82
C VAL A 314 -10.71 -1.52 24.54
N PHE A 315 -9.82 -2.30 23.95
CA PHE A 315 -9.30 -2.00 22.62
C PHE A 315 -10.39 -2.16 21.54
N THR A 316 -10.56 -1.14 20.74
CA THR A 316 -11.52 -1.13 19.63
C THR A 316 -10.78 -1.43 18.33
N PRO A 317 -11.21 -2.44 17.55
CA PRO A 317 -10.65 -2.67 16.22
C PRO A 317 -11.18 -1.65 15.23
N ILE A 318 -10.33 -1.28 14.27
CA ILE A 318 -10.72 -0.51 13.10
C ILE A 318 -10.00 -1.06 11.87
N SER A 319 -10.71 -1.12 10.75
CA SER A 319 -10.16 -1.42 9.43
C SER A 319 -10.36 -0.22 8.52
N ILE A 320 -9.34 0.13 7.77
CA ILE A 320 -9.32 1.29 6.87
C ILE A 320 -8.89 0.80 5.51
N ASP A 321 -9.76 0.94 4.52
CA ASP A 321 -9.46 0.58 3.14
C ASP A 321 -8.42 1.54 2.55
N LEU A 322 -7.50 0.98 1.76
CA LEU A 322 -6.57 1.77 0.98
C LEU A 322 -7.20 2.08 -0.38
N VAL A 323 -7.33 3.37 -0.67
CA VAL A 323 -7.83 3.85 -1.95
C VAL A 323 -6.66 3.97 -2.91
N TYR A 324 -6.58 3.05 -3.87
CA TYR A 324 -5.57 3.06 -4.93
C TYR A 324 -5.95 4.01 -6.05
N THR A 325 -5.01 4.84 -6.47
CA THR A 325 -5.12 5.69 -7.65
C THR A 325 -4.44 5.08 -8.87
N ASP A 326 -3.57 4.09 -8.66
CA ASP A 326 -2.88 3.36 -9.71
C ASP A 326 -2.71 1.89 -9.33
N TYR A 327 -3.36 0.99 -10.07
CA TYR A 327 -3.33 -0.47 -9.86
C TYR A 327 -2.22 -1.17 -10.66
N GLU A 328 -1.48 -0.45 -11.48
CA GLU A 328 -0.49 -1.01 -12.40
C GLU A 328 0.95 -0.65 -12.02
N LYS A 329 1.13 0.18 -10.99
CA LYS A 329 2.44 0.50 -10.45
C LYS A 329 2.80 -0.38 -9.25
N PRO A 330 4.04 -0.89 -9.17
CA PRO A 330 4.50 -1.59 -7.98
C PRO A 330 4.69 -0.62 -6.82
N ALA A 331 4.47 -1.12 -5.59
CA ALA A 331 4.83 -0.42 -4.38
C ALA A 331 6.34 -0.43 -4.17
N ALA A 332 6.89 0.60 -3.55
CA ALA A 332 8.28 0.69 -3.14
C ALA A 332 8.46 1.21 -1.72
N PHE A 333 7.49 1.99 -1.22
CA PHE A 333 7.56 2.59 0.11
C PHE A 333 6.21 2.59 0.80
N ILE A 334 6.24 2.50 2.14
CA ILE A 334 5.09 2.73 3.01
C ILE A 334 5.39 3.86 3.99
N SER A 335 4.39 4.70 4.23
CA SER A 335 4.37 5.67 5.32
C SER A 335 3.11 5.49 6.14
N ILE A 336 3.24 5.51 7.47
CA ILE A 336 2.14 5.42 8.41
C ILE A 336 2.32 6.52 9.46
N SER A 337 1.25 7.17 9.87
CA SER A 337 1.29 8.18 10.92
C SER A 337 0.08 8.07 11.83
N PHE A 338 0.34 8.06 13.13
CA PHE A 338 -0.62 8.23 14.21
C PHE A 338 -0.35 9.52 14.94
N SER A 339 -1.38 10.33 15.15
CA SER A 339 -1.30 11.56 15.94
C SER A 339 -2.35 11.55 17.05
N SER A 340 -1.96 11.88 18.27
CA SER A 340 -2.89 11.93 19.41
C SER A 340 -3.90 13.09 19.33
N SER A 341 -3.67 14.05 18.43
CA SER A 341 -4.62 15.13 18.12
C SER A 341 -4.54 15.51 16.64
N ALA A 342 -5.67 15.92 16.07
CA ALA A 342 -5.77 16.38 14.67
C ALA A 342 -5.10 17.74 14.44
N THR A 343 -4.85 18.50 15.49
CA THR A 343 -4.25 19.84 15.39
C THR A 343 -3.10 19.98 16.38
N ASN A 344 -2.18 20.90 16.08
CA ASN A 344 -1.11 21.26 17.01
C ASN A 344 -1.58 22.20 18.13
N ASP A 345 -2.74 22.82 18.01
CA ASP A 345 -3.40 23.62 19.05
C ASP A 345 -4.48 22.78 19.76
N PHE A 346 -4.09 21.66 20.31
CA PHE A 346 -4.95 20.75 21.05
C PHE A 346 -5.22 21.20 22.48
N GLU A 347 -6.36 20.77 23.05
CA GLU A 347 -6.68 21.02 24.45
C GLU A 347 -5.80 20.16 25.39
N CYS A 348 -5.45 20.73 26.53
CA CYS A 348 -4.61 20.06 27.53
C CYS A 348 -5.24 20.18 28.92
N GLU A 349 -4.99 19.18 29.75
CA GLU A 349 -5.29 19.21 31.17
C GLU A 349 -4.13 18.65 32.01
N ARG A 350 -4.16 18.93 33.32
CA ARG A 350 -3.13 18.42 34.22
C ARG A 350 -3.48 17.01 34.67
N GLN A 351 -2.65 16.08 34.25
CA GLN A 351 -2.84 14.65 34.53
C GLN A 351 -1.67 14.07 35.34
N THR A 352 -1.95 13.01 36.10
CA THR A 352 -0.91 12.17 36.70
C THR A 352 -0.55 11.09 35.69
N VAL A 353 0.70 11.06 35.23
CA VAL A 353 1.21 10.11 34.25
C VAL A 353 2.37 9.31 34.82
N THR A 354 2.42 8.02 34.52
CA THR A 354 3.59 7.17 34.84
C THR A 354 4.49 7.15 33.61
N ILE A 355 5.80 7.21 33.84
CA ILE A 355 6.80 7.29 32.76
C ILE A 355 7.91 6.29 33.03
N GLY A 356 8.26 5.50 32.03
CA GLY A 356 9.38 4.56 32.08
C GLY A 356 9.33 3.52 33.21
N GLY A 357 8.19 3.39 33.87
CA GLY A 357 8.08 2.58 35.09
C GLY A 357 8.66 3.21 36.35
N GLU A 358 9.19 4.46 36.28
CA GLU A 358 9.97 5.07 37.37
C GLU A 358 9.18 5.91 38.37
N GLY A 359 7.95 6.28 38.07
CA GLY A 359 7.17 7.11 39.00
C GLY A 359 6.02 7.86 38.30
N SER A 360 5.21 8.48 39.19
CA SER A 360 4.05 9.25 38.75
C SER A 360 4.33 10.75 38.82
N TYR A 361 4.05 11.45 37.74
CA TYR A 361 4.28 12.89 37.62
C TYR A 361 2.98 13.61 37.24
N LYS A 362 2.77 14.79 37.83
CA LYS A 362 1.65 15.67 37.46
C LYS A 362 2.11 16.67 36.42
N ILE A 363 1.74 16.43 35.17
CA ILE A 363 2.13 17.26 34.03
C ILE A 363 0.91 17.65 33.18
N TRP A 364 1.05 18.67 32.35
CA TRP A 364 0.03 19.05 31.37
C TRP A 364 0.17 18.23 30.11
N THR A 365 -0.84 17.42 29.80
CA THR A 365 -0.87 16.55 28.63
C THR A 365 -2.07 16.88 27.75
N GLY A 366 -1.93 16.64 26.46
CA GLY A 366 -3.04 16.48 25.53
C GLY A 366 -3.67 15.10 25.63
N SER A 367 -4.52 14.79 24.66
CA SER A 367 -5.16 13.47 24.53
C SER A 367 -4.14 12.34 24.43
N SER A 368 -4.54 11.16 24.86
CA SER A 368 -3.74 9.94 24.77
C SER A 368 -4.38 8.94 23.82
N LEU A 369 -3.60 8.45 22.87
CA LEU A 369 -3.93 7.36 21.95
C LEU A 369 -3.03 6.16 22.29
N ILE A 370 -3.63 4.99 22.47
CA ILE A 370 -2.91 3.72 22.61
C ILE A 370 -3.24 2.89 21.38
N ILE A 371 -2.22 2.34 20.73
CA ILE A 371 -2.36 1.51 19.52
C ILE A 371 -1.66 0.18 19.70
N ASP A 372 -2.26 -0.87 19.11
CA ASP A 372 -1.76 -2.23 19.20
C ASP A 372 -2.16 -3.05 17.96
N ASP A 373 -1.43 -4.15 17.69
CA ASP A 373 -1.73 -5.16 16.68
C ASP A 373 -2.13 -4.58 15.30
N ILE A 374 -1.16 -4.02 14.59
CA ILE A 374 -1.35 -3.54 13.21
C ILE A 374 -1.26 -4.72 12.26
N GLU A 375 -2.25 -4.86 11.38
CA GLU A 375 -2.35 -5.91 10.38
C GLU A 375 -2.61 -5.31 9.00
N LEU A 376 -1.78 -5.66 8.01
CA LEU A 376 -2.02 -5.33 6.61
C LEU A 376 -2.79 -6.48 5.96
N ILE A 377 -3.96 -6.18 5.39
CA ILE A 377 -4.89 -7.16 4.84
C ILE A 377 -4.73 -7.22 3.32
N TYR A 378 -4.66 -8.44 2.78
CA TYR A 378 -4.49 -8.74 1.36
C TYR A 378 -5.63 -9.67 0.91
N GLU A 379 -6.52 -9.14 0.09
CA GLU A 379 -7.69 -9.84 -0.46
C GLU A 379 -7.51 -10.19 -1.94
#